data_1018d65ae57e7bc193d9a88544523da1
#
_entry.id   1018d65ae57e7bc193d9a88544523da1
#
_cell.length_a   1.000
_cell.length_b   1.000
_cell.length_c   1.000
_cell.angle_alpha   90.00
_cell.angle_beta   90.00
_cell.angle_gamma   90.00
#
_symmetry.space_group_name_H-M   'P 1'
#
loop_
_entity.id
_entity.type
_entity.pdbx_description
1 polymer ?
#
loop_
_entity_poly.entity_id
_entity_poly.type
_entity_poly.pdbx_seq_one_letter_code
_entity_poly.pdbx_strand_id
1 'polypeptide(L)'
;MQPRRLAQPAAADVPAYAIEITPAWTNRMKANAMAKGEVVWRWGEEELVMLPQRALWRPAGRQLLVADLHLGKAELFHAHGIPLPSDGDQASFDRLINLCDRLNPEEVIVLGDLIHGRLGLTPALHQRLRSLPEACGCAISLIGGNHDRGSDLEGLPHQPSQRLGALWLSHEPEPQPSSPLLNICGHVHPVARLRQGSDGLRLPCFAFHASDQQLLIPAFGELTGGHECGQRYRKWLVADNAIVPWLDPLSHSPSRRLAR
;
A
#
# COMPACT_ATOMS: atom_id res chain seq x y z
N MET A 1 -41.19 33.27 -20.60
CA MET A 1 -40.71 31.89 -20.48
C MET A 1 -39.34 31.92 -19.74
N GLN A 2 -39.37 31.67 -18.45
CA GLN A 2 -38.13 31.61 -17.65
C GLN A 2 -37.56 30.18 -17.66
N PRO A 3 -36.23 29.96 -17.75
CA PRO A 3 -35.66 28.64 -17.71
C PRO A 3 -35.70 28.08 -16.29
N ARG A 4 -36.20 26.85 -16.16
CA ARG A 4 -36.21 26.07 -14.93
C ARG A 4 -34.75 25.78 -14.49
N ARG A 5 -34.39 26.17 -13.28
CA ARG A 5 -33.16 25.72 -12.59
C ARG A 5 -33.30 24.24 -12.26
N LEU A 6 -32.40 23.43 -12.81
CA LEU A 6 -32.22 22.05 -12.37
C LEU A 6 -31.63 22.05 -10.94
N ALA A 7 -32.32 21.39 -10.04
CA ALA A 7 -31.85 21.19 -8.66
C ALA A 7 -30.61 20.31 -8.67
N GLN A 8 -29.54 20.76 -7.98
CA GLN A 8 -28.40 19.95 -7.69
C GLN A 8 -28.81 18.88 -6.66
N PRO A 9 -28.35 17.61 -6.80
CA PRO A 9 -28.60 16.61 -5.80
C PRO A 9 -27.86 16.98 -4.50
N ALA A 10 -28.55 16.83 -3.36
CA ALA A 10 -28.01 17.03 -2.03
C ALA A 10 -26.80 16.13 -1.83
N ALA A 11 -25.73 16.68 -1.23
CA ALA A 11 -24.58 15.92 -0.79
C ALA A 11 -25.06 14.82 0.16
N ALA A 12 -24.90 13.56 -0.26
CA ALA A 12 -25.15 12.42 0.61
C ALA A 12 -24.19 12.50 1.81
N ASP A 13 -24.74 12.42 3.01
CA ASP A 13 -23.99 12.30 4.26
C ASP A 13 -23.04 11.10 4.16
N VAL A 14 -21.75 11.37 3.97
CA VAL A 14 -20.71 10.37 4.08
C VAL A 14 -20.57 10.07 5.56
N PRO A 15 -20.82 8.82 6.03
CA PRO A 15 -20.66 8.52 7.45
C PRO A 15 -19.25 8.83 7.87
N ALA A 16 -19.11 9.63 8.92
CA ALA A 16 -17.84 9.92 9.56
C ALA A 16 -17.31 8.60 10.17
N TYR A 17 -16.40 7.92 9.47
CA TYR A 17 -15.68 6.78 10.05
C TYR A 17 -14.77 7.29 11.16
N ALA A 18 -15.30 7.27 12.39
CA ALA A 18 -14.59 7.65 13.59
C ALA A 18 -13.45 6.66 13.84
N ILE A 19 -12.27 7.21 14.09
CA ILE A 19 -11.18 6.44 14.72
C ILE A 19 -11.58 6.33 16.19
N GLU A 20 -12.33 5.31 16.56
CA GLU A 20 -12.48 4.93 17.96
C GLU A 20 -11.26 4.15 18.41
N ILE A 21 -10.34 4.84 19.06
CA ILE A 21 -9.35 4.19 19.93
C ILE A 21 -10.09 3.85 21.21
N THR A 22 -10.83 2.74 21.25
CA THR A 22 -11.53 2.33 22.44
C THR A 22 -10.73 1.31 23.25
N PRO A 23 -10.68 1.43 24.60
CA PRO A 23 -9.97 0.52 25.50
C PRO A 23 -10.53 -0.91 25.55
N ALA A 24 -11.71 -1.16 24.97
CA ALA A 24 -12.38 -2.47 25.01
C ALA A 24 -11.68 -3.58 24.20
N TRP A 25 -10.63 -3.23 23.47
CA TRP A 25 -9.91 -4.15 22.55
C TRP A 25 -8.82 -4.98 23.20
N THR A 26 -8.41 -4.62 24.42
CA THR A 26 -7.29 -5.27 25.14
C THR A 26 -7.54 -6.73 25.52
N ASN A 27 -8.77 -7.21 25.49
CA ASN A 27 -9.09 -8.57 25.96
C ASN A 27 -9.33 -9.62 24.84
N ARG A 28 -9.44 -9.23 23.56
CA ARG A 28 -9.67 -10.18 22.45
C ARG A 28 -8.41 -10.48 21.62
N MET A 29 -7.35 -9.70 21.79
CA MET A 29 -6.07 -9.85 21.08
C MET A 29 -4.98 -10.56 21.93
N LYS A 30 -5.33 -11.57 22.71
CA LYS A 30 -4.31 -12.38 23.43
C LYS A 30 -3.56 -13.38 22.55
N ALA A 31 -3.66 -13.32 21.22
CA ALA A 31 -2.93 -14.23 20.34
C ALA A 31 -1.86 -13.56 19.45
N ASN A 32 -1.96 -12.25 19.14
CA ASN A 32 -0.89 -11.53 18.43
C ASN A 32 -0.84 -10.10 18.99
N ALA A 33 0.06 -9.88 19.94
CA ALA A 33 0.33 -8.52 20.43
C ALA A 33 0.77 -7.66 19.25
N MET A 34 0.00 -6.59 18.95
CA MET A 34 0.41 -5.58 17.96
C MET A 34 1.79 -5.06 18.35
N ALA A 35 2.72 -5.07 17.40
CA ALA A 35 4.03 -4.50 17.63
C ALA A 35 3.88 -2.96 17.77
N LYS A 36 4.75 -2.37 18.60
CA LYS A 36 4.77 -0.91 18.77
C LYS A 36 4.97 -0.23 17.41
N GLY A 37 4.08 0.70 17.07
CA GLY A 37 4.18 1.47 15.83
C GLY A 37 3.26 1.05 14.68
N GLU A 38 2.45 0.01 14.85
CA GLU A 38 1.42 -0.42 13.89
C GLU A 38 0.12 0.38 14.07
N VAL A 39 -0.68 0.49 13.00
CA VAL A 39 -2.00 1.18 13.05
C VAL A 39 -3.08 0.27 12.50
N VAL A 40 -4.10 0.01 13.33
CA VAL A 40 -5.33 -0.66 12.87
C VAL A 40 -6.20 0.36 12.15
N TRP A 41 -6.66 -0.02 10.97
CA TRP A 41 -7.61 0.73 10.18
C TRP A 41 -8.76 -0.16 9.74
N ARG A 42 -9.98 0.39 9.60
CA ARG A 42 -11.17 -0.39 9.30
C ARG A 42 -11.91 0.13 8.11
N TRP A 43 -12.45 -0.82 7.33
CA TRP A 43 -13.38 -0.59 6.24
C TRP A 43 -14.59 -1.52 6.40
N GLY A 44 -15.73 -0.98 6.87
CA GLY A 44 -16.85 -1.83 7.28
C GLY A 44 -16.42 -2.83 8.36
N GLU A 45 -16.64 -4.10 8.11
CA GLU A 45 -16.23 -5.20 9.00
C GLU A 45 -14.79 -5.67 8.78
N GLU A 46 -14.12 -5.18 7.72
CA GLU A 46 -12.73 -5.55 7.43
C GLU A 46 -11.78 -4.77 8.34
N GLU A 47 -10.95 -5.52 9.06
CA GLU A 47 -9.85 -4.97 9.84
C GLU A 47 -8.54 -5.14 9.09
N LEU A 48 -7.79 -4.06 8.95
CA LEU A 48 -6.51 -4.00 8.28
C LEU A 48 -5.48 -3.36 9.21
N VAL A 49 -4.26 -3.87 9.23
CA VAL A 49 -3.17 -3.33 10.04
C VAL A 49 -2.09 -2.79 9.12
N MET A 50 -1.86 -1.49 9.18
CA MET A 50 -0.76 -0.82 8.49
C MET A 50 0.54 -1.10 9.23
N LEU A 51 1.52 -1.67 8.54
CA LEU A 51 2.80 -2.07 9.11
C LEU A 51 3.92 -1.10 8.72
N PRO A 52 4.82 -0.74 9.65
CA PRO A 52 5.98 0.11 9.34
C PRO A 52 6.89 -0.46 8.24
N GLN A 53 6.83 -1.76 8.01
CA GLN A 53 7.56 -2.44 6.93
C GLN A 53 6.94 -2.23 5.55
N ARG A 54 6.05 -1.22 5.37
CA ARG A 54 5.37 -0.90 4.11
C ARG A 54 4.46 -2.02 3.59
N ALA A 55 3.84 -2.74 4.49
CA ALA A 55 2.92 -3.83 4.18
C ALA A 55 1.58 -3.62 4.90
N LEU A 56 0.53 -4.27 4.40
CA LEU A 56 -0.79 -4.24 4.98
C LEU A 56 -1.17 -5.67 5.40
N TRP A 57 -1.49 -5.86 6.67
CA TRP A 57 -1.91 -7.14 7.21
C TRP A 57 -3.43 -7.22 7.34
N ARG A 58 -4.03 -8.30 6.84
CA ARG A 58 -5.45 -8.64 7.00
C ARG A 58 -5.59 -9.85 7.92
N PRO A 59 -5.90 -9.66 9.21
CA PRO A 59 -5.97 -10.74 10.20
C PRO A 59 -7.03 -11.80 9.87
N ALA A 60 -8.20 -11.38 9.36
CA ALA A 60 -9.33 -12.27 9.11
C ALA A 60 -9.02 -13.43 8.15
N GLY A 61 -8.16 -13.19 7.16
CA GLY A 61 -7.72 -14.21 6.20
C GLY A 61 -6.24 -14.56 6.33
N ARG A 62 -5.54 -14.06 7.35
CA ARG A 62 -4.10 -14.22 7.53
C ARG A 62 -3.32 -13.90 6.24
N GLN A 63 -3.66 -12.78 5.62
CA GLN A 63 -3.10 -12.33 4.34
C GLN A 63 -2.21 -11.12 4.54
N LEU A 64 -0.99 -11.19 4.01
CA LEU A 64 -0.04 -10.09 3.96
C LEU A 64 -0.04 -9.49 2.56
N LEU A 65 -0.40 -8.20 2.46
CA LEU A 65 -0.46 -7.48 1.20
C LEU A 65 0.78 -6.58 1.09
N VAL A 66 1.50 -6.71 -0.01
CA VAL A 66 2.67 -5.89 -0.37
C VAL A 66 2.54 -5.45 -1.82
N ALA A 67 3.20 -4.37 -2.24
CA ALA A 67 3.17 -3.90 -3.63
C ALA A 67 4.53 -3.39 -4.07
N ASP A 68 4.77 -3.38 -5.37
CA ASP A 68 5.87 -2.64 -5.99
C ASP A 68 7.25 -3.00 -5.38
N LEU A 69 7.60 -4.29 -5.39
CA LEU A 69 8.90 -4.76 -4.92
C LEU A 69 10.01 -4.33 -5.87
N HIS A 70 9.72 -4.31 -7.20
CA HIS A 70 10.65 -3.95 -8.26
C HIS A 70 12.00 -4.67 -8.17
N LEU A 71 11.98 -5.97 -7.91
CA LEU A 71 13.17 -6.80 -7.85
C LEU A 71 13.92 -6.80 -9.19
N GLY A 72 15.24 -6.95 -9.16
CA GLY A 72 16.09 -6.90 -10.33
C GLY A 72 16.31 -5.50 -10.91
N LYS A 73 15.94 -4.45 -10.18
CA LYS A 73 16.09 -3.07 -10.65
C LYS A 73 17.57 -2.68 -10.79
N ALA A 74 18.40 -3.04 -9.83
CA ALA A 74 19.83 -2.75 -9.89
C ALA A 74 20.47 -3.44 -11.11
N GLU A 75 20.16 -4.69 -11.35
CA GLU A 75 20.66 -5.48 -12.47
C GLU A 75 20.25 -4.88 -13.81
N LEU A 76 18.99 -4.43 -13.95
CA LEU A 76 18.52 -3.75 -15.14
C LEU A 76 19.30 -2.46 -15.41
N PHE A 77 19.54 -1.64 -14.38
CA PHE A 77 20.31 -0.41 -14.50
C PHE A 77 21.78 -0.68 -14.80
N HIS A 78 22.39 -1.69 -14.17
CA HIS A 78 23.75 -2.15 -14.48
C HIS A 78 23.89 -2.58 -15.94
N ALA A 79 22.91 -3.30 -16.48
CA ALA A 79 22.87 -3.68 -17.90
C ALA A 79 22.87 -2.47 -18.84
N HIS A 80 22.42 -1.31 -18.38
CA HIS A 80 22.43 -0.03 -19.09
C HIS A 80 23.62 0.87 -18.70
N GLY A 81 24.61 0.36 -17.94
CA GLY A 81 25.80 1.09 -17.54
C GLY A 81 25.57 2.11 -16.42
N ILE A 82 24.45 2.04 -15.72
CA ILE A 82 24.11 2.95 -14.60
C ILE A 82 24.36 2.21 -13.28
N PRO A 83 25.30 2.66 -12.43
CA PRO A 83 25.56 2.00 -11.16
C PRO A 83 24.45 2.28 -10.16
N LEU A 84 23.85 1.21 -9.59
CA LEU A 84 22.95 1.25 -8.45
C LEU A 84 23.45 0.27 -7.38
N PRO A 85 23.18 0.53 -6.08
CA PRO A 85 23.41 -0.47 -5.05
C PRO A 85 22.63 -1.76 -5.33
N SER A 86 23.29 -2.93 -5.22
CA SER A 86 22.69 -4.24 -5.53
C SER A 86 22.10 -4.95 -4.29
N ASP A 87 22.16 -4.33 -3.12
CA ASP A 87 21.67 -4.86 -1.84
C ASP A 87 20.17 -4.62 -1.60
N GLY A 88 19.52 -3.78 -2.40
CA GLY A 88 18.10 -3.43 -2.24
C GLY A 88 17.15 -4.62 -2.36
N ASP A 89 17.43 -5.55 -3.28
CA ASP A 89 16.64 -6.77 -3.43
C ASP A 89 16.78 -7.67 -2.20
N GLN A 90 18.02 -7.82 -1.68
CA GLN A 90 18.28 -8.61 -0.47
C GLN A 90 17.49 -8.04 0.72
N ALA A 91 17.54 -6.72 0.94
CA ALA A 91 16.82 -6.06 2.02
C ALA A 91 15.30 -6.25 1.89
N SER A 92 14.75 -6.24 0.66
CA SER A 92 13.34 -6.47 0.40
C SER A 92 12.93 -7.93 0.71
N PHE A 93 13.74 -8.90 0.31
CA PHE A 93 13.51 -10.31 0.63
C PHE A 93 13.57 -10.57 2.14
N ASP A 94 14.61 -10.08 2.81
CA ASP A 94 14.79 -10.28 4.26
C ASP A 94 13.63 -9.66 5.05
N ARG A 95 13.17 -8.48 4.65
CA ARG A 95 12.01 -7.83 5.25
C ARG A 95 10.73 -8.65 5.06
N LEU A 96 10.51 -9.22 3.87
CA LEU A 96 9.33 -10.04 3.58
C LEU A 96 9.34 -11.32 4.41
N ILE A 97 10.47 -12.04 4.43
CA ILE A 97 10.65 -13.28 5.21
C ILE A 97 10.45 -13.01 6.71
N ASN A 98 11.07 -11.95 7.24
CA ASN A 98 10.91 -11.56 8.64
C ASN A 98 9.44 -11.21 9.00
N LEU A 99 8.68 -10.63 8.06
CA LEU A 99 7.25 -10.40 8.24
C LEU A 99 6.47 -11.71 8.25
N CYS A 100 6.80 -12.65 7.38
CA CYS A 100 6.18 -13.97 7.32
C CYS A 100 6.46 -14.76 8.61
N ASP A 101 7.69 -14.77 9.09
CA ASP A 101 8.05 -15.42 10.36
C ASP A 101 7.27 -14.85 11.55
N ARG A 102 7.11 -13.52 11.58
CA ARG A 102 6.41 -12.83 12.68
C ARG A 102 4.89 -13.00 12.63
N LEU A 103 4.28 -12.89 11.46
CA LEU A 103 2.82 -12.87 11.30
C LEU A 103 2.24 -14.23 11.00
N ASN A 104 3.08 -15.17 10.53
CA ASN A 104 2.68 -16.49 10.07
C ASN A 104 1.46 -16.44 9.13
N PRO A 105 1.56 -15.72 7.98
CA PRO A 105 0.46 -15.60 7.04
C PRO A 105 0.11 -16.96 6.42
N GLU A 106 -1.10 -17.10 5.92
CA GLU A 106 -1.49 -18.20 5.02
C GLU A 106 -1.11 -17.86 3.59
N GLU A 107 -1.13 -16.57 3.26
CA GLU A 107 -0.85 -16.08 1.92
C GLU A 107 -0.18 -14.69 1.96
N VAL A 108 0.83 -14.50 1.12
CA VAL A 108 1.32 -13.18 0.71
C VAL A 108 0.73 -12.84 -0.65
N ILE A 109 0.07 -11.70 -0.76
CA ILE A 109 -0.47 -11.20 -2.03
C ILE A 109 0.34 -9.99 -2.46
N VAL A 110 1.04 -10.11 -3.58
CA VAL A 110 1.78 -9.01 -4.18
C VAL A 110 0.86 -8.24 -5.13
N LEU A 111 0.64 -6.96 -4.85
CA LEU A 111 -0.22 -6.08 -5.65
C LEU A 111 0.56 -5.45 -6.82
N GLY A 112 1.15 -6.30 -7.65
CA GLY A 112 1.86 -5.96 -8.87
C GLY A 112 3.29 -5.45 -8.71
N ASP A 113 3.95 -5.35 -9.85
CA ASP A 113 5.34 -4.90 -9.98
C ASP A 113 6.30 -5.65 -9.03
N LEU A 114 6.17 -6.99 -9.03
CA LEU A 114 7.08 -7.87 -8.32
C LEU A 114 8.52 -7.70 -8.83
N ILE A 115 8.69 -7.64 -10.16
CA ILE A 115 9.99 -7.38 -10.81
C ILE A 115 9.99 -6.00 -11.47
N HIS A 116 11.18 -5.45 -11.71
CA HIS A 116 11.29 -4.15 -12.40
C HIS A 116 11.28 -4.28 -13.94
N GLY A 117 11.48 -5.47 -14.45
CA GLY A 117 11.44 -5.78 -15.88
C GLY A 117 12.28 -6.98 -16.24
N ARG A 118 12.05 -7.48 -17.46
CA ARG A 118 12.65 -8.74 -17.95
C ARG A 118 14.18 -8.79 -17.90
N LEU A 119 14.86 -7.67 -18.19
CA LEU A 119 16.34 -7.62 -18.17
C LEU A 119 16.92 -7.73 -16.76
N GLY A 120 16.14 -7.37 -15.73
CA GLY A 120 16.54 -7.54 -14.34
C GLY A 120 16.30 -8.95 -13.79
N LEU A 121 15.51 -9.77 -14.51
CA LEU A 121 15.18 -11.14 -14.08
C LEU A 121 16.32 -12.09 -14.42
N THR A 122 17.41 -12.01 -13.65
CA THR A 122 18.57 -12.89 -13.77
C THR A 122 18.21 -14.34 -13.37
N PRO A 123 18.98 -15.36 -13.81
CA PRO A 123 18.78 -16.73 -13.38
C PRO A 123 18.79 -16.89 -11.84
N ALA A 124 19.62 -16.13 -11.14
CA ALA A 124 19.69 -16.13 -9.69
C ALA A 124 18.40 -15.55 -9.06
N LEU A 125 17.89 -14.44 -9.57
CA LEU A 125 16.63 -13.86 -9.11
C LEU A 125 15.46 -14.80 -9.42
N HIS A 126 15.43 -15.40 -10.60
CA HIS A 126 14.39 -16.35 -10.98
C HIS A 126 14.37 -17.58 -10.04
N GLN A 127 15.54 -18.15 -9.73
CA GLN A 127 15.62 -19.25 -8.75
C GLN A 127 15.12 -18.81 -7.37
N ARG A 128 15.48 -17.60 -6.94
CA ARG A 128 15.06 -17.05 -5.65
C ARG A 128 13.55 -16.83 -5.57
N LEU A 129 12.93 -16.35 -6.64
CA LEU A 129 11.47 -16.22 -6.72
C LEU A 129 10.76 -17.56 -6.62
N ARG A 130 11.29 -18.61 -7.26
CA ARG A 130 10.76 -19.97 -7.15
C ARG A 130 10.82 -20.53 -5.72
N SER A 131 11.86 -20.21 -4.97
CA SER A 131 12.01 -20.68 -3.58
C SER A 131 11.32 -19.76 -2.56
N LEU A 132 10.75 -18.65 -2.99
CA LEU A 132 10.17 -17.66 -2.09
C LEU A 132 8.98 -18.18 -1.27
N PRO A 133 8.05 -19.01 -1.81
CA PRO A 133 6.97 -19.62 -1.00
C PRO A 133 7.51 -20.51 0.11
N GLU A 134 8.56 -21.28 -0.14
CA GLU A 134 9.22 -22.11 0.86
C GLU A 134 9.91 -21.24 1.92
N ALA A 135 10.63 -20.20 1.50
CA ALA A 135 11.30 -19.26 2.40
C ALA A 135 10.32 -18.47 3.28
N CYS A 136 9.15 -18.15 2.79
CA CYS A 136 8.10 -17.47 3.56
C CYS A 136 7.20 -18.44 4.36
N GLY A 137 7.28 -19.75 4.12
CA GLY A 137 6.44 -20.77 4.75
C GLY A 137 4.94 -20.63 4.43
N CYS A 138 4.57 -19.97 3.32
CA CYS A 138 3.18 -19.71 2.95
C CYS A 138 2.98 -19.61 1.43
N ALA A 139 1.73 -19.60 0.97
CA ALA A 139 1.40 -19.33 -0.42
C ALA A 139 1.77 -17.88 -0.81
N ILE A 140 2.19 -17.70 -2.06
CA ILE A 140 2.42 -16.38 -2.65
C ILE A 140 1.63 -16.29 -3.94
N SER A 141 0.85 -15.23 -4.08
CA SER A 141 0.10 -14.91 -5.28
C SER A 141 0.41 -13.48 -5.76
N LEU A 142 0.19 -13.23 -7.05
CA LEU A 142 0.52 -11.97 -7.71
C LEU A 142 -0.72 -11.39 -8.40
N ILE A 143 -1.02 -10.15 -8.12
CA ILE A 143 -1.84 -9.31 -9.00
C ILE A 143 -0.87 -8.73 -10.04
N GLY A 144 -1.11 -9.00 -11.34
CA GLY A 144 -0.16 -8.63 -12.38
C GLY A 144 0.02 -7.13 -12.52
N GLY A 145 1.26 -6.66 -12.38
CA GLY A 145 1.66 -5.27 -12.60
C GLY A 145 2.09 -5.00 -14.05
N ASN A 146 2.28 -3.72 -14.38
CA ASN A 146 2.72 -3.32 -15.72
C ASN A 146 4.18 -3.73 -15.99
N HIS A 147 5.04 -3.77 -14.99
CA HIS A 147 6.43 -4.22 -15.08
C HIS A 147 6.57 -5.75 -15.15
N ASP A 148 5.57 -6.49 -14.67
CA ASP A 148 5.57 -7.96 -14.71
C ASP A 148 5.23 -8.53 -16.10
N ARG A 149 4.64 -7.70 -16.98
CA ARG A 149 4.12 -8.13 -18.28
C ARG A 149 5.20 -8.80 -19.16
N GLY A 150 4.86 -9.98 -19.65
CA GLY A 150 5.74 -10.75 -20.55
C GLY A 150 6.98 -11.33 -19.88
N SER A 151 7.03 -11.32 -18.55
CA SER A 151 8.07 -11.98 -17.77
C SER A 151 7.61 -13.38 -17.38
N ASP A 152 8.56 -14.32 -17.38
CA ASP A 152 8.32 -15.68 -16.93
C ASP A 152 8.43 -15.71 -15.39
N LEU A 153 7.27 -15.69 -14.72
CA LEU A 153 7.14 -15.80 -13.28
C LEU A 153 6.53 -17.17 -12.92
N GLU A 154 6.96 -18.23 -13.62
CA GLU A 154 6.51 -19.59 -13.40
C GLU A 154 6.58 -20.00 -11.93
N GLY A 155 5.47 -20.59 -11.45
CA GLY A 155 5.33 -21.03 -10.06
C GLY A 155 4.68 -20.01 -9.14
N LEU A 156 4.42 -18.77 -9.60
CA LEU A 156 3.63 -17.80 -8.87
C LEU A 156 2.26 -17.62 -9.54
N PRO A 157 1.15 -18.08 -8.91
CA PRO A 157 -0.20 -17.82 -9.40
C PRO A 157 -0.41 -16.31 -9.58
N HIS A 158 -0.90 -15.88 -10.73
CA HIS A 158 -1.17 -14.48 -11.00
C HIS A 158 -2.54 -14.25 -11.64
N GLN A 159 -3.14 -13.12 -11.34
CA GLN A 159 -4.43 -12.68 -11.86
C GLN A 159 -4.47 -11.16 -12.00
N PRO A 160 -5.35 -10.58 -12.85
CA PRO A 160 -5.39 -9.12 -13.06
C PRO A 160 -5.90 -8.37 -11.83
N SER A 161 -6.79 -8.97 -11.07
CA SER A 161 -7.39 -8.41 -9.84
C SER A 161 -8.03 -9.52 -9.01
N GLN A 162 -8.32 -9.23 -7.73
CA GLN A 162 -8.92 -10.21 -6.81
C GLN A 162 -9.89 -9.53 -5.85
N ARG A 163 -11.01 -10.20 -5.58
CA ARG A 163 -11.92 -9.80 -4.51
C ARG A 163 -11.68 -10.61 -3.24
N LEU A 164 -11.54 -9.93 -2.10
CA LEU A 164 -11.45 -10.51 -0.76
C LEU A 164 -12.49 -9.85 0.16
N GLY A 165 -13.64 -10.48 0.35
CA GLY A 165 -14.72 -9.89 1.16
C GLY A 165 -15.17 -8.55 0.62
N ALA A 166 -15.01 -7.47 1.41
CA ALA A 166 -15.28 -6.09 1.02
C ALA A 166 -14.10 -5.38 0.35
N LEU A 167 -13.02 -6.10 0.02
CA LEU A 167 -11.83 -5.55 -0.60
C LEU A 167 -11.77 -5.95 -2.08
N TRP A 168 -11.33 -5.01 -2.90
CA TRP A 168 -10.96 -5.20 -4.30
C TRP A 168 -9.47 -4.93 -4.47
N LEU A 169 -8.71 -5.94 -4.82
CA LEU A 169 -7.27 -5.85 -5.00
C LEU A 169 -6.93 -5.68 -6.47
N SER A 170 -6.15 -4.67 -6.80
CA SER A 170 -5.62 -4.40 -8.14
C SER A 170 -4.19 -3.87 -8.05
N HIS A 171 -3.45 -3.88 -9.16
CA HIS A 171 -2.18 -3.18 -9.20
C HIS A 171 -2.39 -1.68 -9.36
N GLU A 172 -3.07 -1.29 -10.43
CA GLU A 172 -3.40 0.12 -10.70
C GLU A 172 -4.65 0.55 -9.92
N PRO A 173 -4.79 1.86 -9.62
CA PRO A 173 -5.99 2.41 -9.02
C PRO A 173 -7.26 2.14 -9.83
N GLU A 174 -8.22 1.47 -9.22
CA GLU A 174 -9.55 1.20 -9.78
C GLU A 174 -10.63 1.77 -8.85
N PRO A 175 -11.03 3.05 -9.02
CA PRO A 175 -12.02 3.69 -8.16
C PRO A 175 -13.35 2.93 -8.10
N GLN A 176 -13.93 2.84 -6.88
CA GLN A 176 -15.14 2.06 -6.60
C GLN A 176 -16.33 2.92 -6.09
N PRO A 177 -16.62 4.10 -6.68
CA PRO A 177 -17.55 5.09 -6.10
C PRO A 177 -18.99 4.59 -5.94
N SER A 178 -19.39 3.57 -6.69
CA SER A 178 -20.76 3.01 -6.66
C SER A 178 -20.82 1.61 -6.01
N SER A 179 -19.76 1.20 -5.32
CA SER A 179 -19.63 -0.10 -4.70
C SER A 179 -19.26 0.05 -3.22
N PRO A 180 -19.68 -0.85 -2.32
CA PRO A 180 -19.17 -0.89 -0.95
C PRO A 180 -17.74 -1.43 -0.85
N LEU A 181 -17.10 -1.79 -1.97
CA LEU A 181 -15.76 -2.33 -2.00
C LEU A 181 -14.72 -1.24 -1.81
N LEU A 182 -13.69 -1.54 -1.03
CA LEU A 182 -12.47 -0.76 -0.94
C LEU A 182 -11.47 -1.27 -1.99
N ASN A 183 -11.04 -0.43 -2.90
CA ASN A 183 -9.89 -0.76 -3.75
C ASN A 183 -8.59 -0.58 -2.98
N ILE A 184 -7.79 -1.64 -2.90
CA ILE A 184 -6.42 -1.61 -2.37
C ILE A 184 -5.47 -1.86 -3.52
N CYS A 185 -4.52 -0.94 -3.74
CA CYS A 185 -3.61 -1.01 -4.88
C CYS A 185 -2.22 -0.43 -4.57
N GLY A 186 -1.25 -0.78 -5.43
CA GLY A 186 0.10 -0.25 -5.49
C GLY A 186 0.28 0.83 -6.56
N HIS A 187 1.27 0.64 -7.44
CA HIS A 187 1.58 1.40 -8.66
C HIS A 187 1.98 2.87 -8.44
N VAL A 188 1.25 3.61 -7.63
CA VAL A 188 1.45 5.06 -7.42
C VAL A 188 2.68 5.35 -6.55
N HIS A 189 3.10 4.40 -5.72
CA HIS A 189 4.17 4.58 -4.73
C HIS A 189 3.93 5.84 -3.87
N PRO A 190 2.85 5.90 -3.08
CA PRO A 190 2.46 7.12 -2.39
C PRO A 190 3.52 7.59 -1.40
N VAL A 191 3.87 8.87 -1.51
CA VAL A 191 4.75 9.57 -0.56
C VAL A 191 4.10 10.86 -0.07
N ALA A 192 4.45 11.26 1.14
CA ALA A 192 4.16 12.58 1.66
C ALA A 192 5.45 13.39 1.76
N ARG A 193 5.37 14.68 1.47
CA ARG A 193 6.47 15.61 1.60
C ARG A 193 6.24 16.51 2.81
N LEU A 194 7.14 16.41 3.79
CA LEU A 194 7.22 17.33 4.92
C LEU A 194 8.20 18.45 4.57
N ARG A 195 7.79 19.68 4.76
CA ARG A 195 8.64 20.85 4.50
C ARG A 195 8.77 21.69 5.77
N GLN A 196 10.01 22.08 6.08
CA GLN A 196 10.31 23.04 7.12
C GLN A 196 11.38 24.02 6.59
N GLY A 197 10.95 25.24 6.21
CA GLY A 197 11.84 26.20 5.54
C GLY A 197 12.32 25.67 4.19
N SER A 198 13.65 25.60 4.01
CA SER A 198 14.31 25.03 2.83
C SER A 198 14.39 23.50 2.85
N ASP A 199 14.18 22.88 4.01
CA ASP A 199 14.35 21.45 4.19
C ASP A 199 13.10 20.70 3.79
N GLY A 200 13.29 19.53 3.19
CA GLY A 200 12.19 18.66 2.77
C GLY A 200 12.51 17.18 2.99
N LEU A 201 11.64 16.50 3.72
CA LEU A 201 11.70 15.06 3.91
C LEU A 201 10.56 14.43 3.10
N ARG A 202 10.85 13.33 2.38
CA ARG A 202 9.85 12.51 1.69
C ARG A 202 9.77 11.17 2.41
N LEU A 203 8.58 10.83 2.87
CA LEU A 203 8.32 9.56 3.53
C LEU A 203 7.28 8.75 2.74
N PRO A 204 7.48 7.43 2.57
CA PRO A 204 6.42 6.55 2.08
C PRO A 204 5.19 6.67 2.98
N CYS A 205 4.00 6.51 2.42
CA CYS A 205 2.78 6.57 3.20
C CYS A 205 1.71 5.63 2.65
N PHE A 206 0.79 5.20 3.50
CA PHE A 206 -0.51 4.74 3.07
C PHE A 206 -1.35 5.98 2.76
N ALA A 207 -2.13 5.96 1.67
CA ALA A 207 -2.90 7.12 1.24
C ALA A 207 -4.32 6.70 0.85
N PHE A 208 -5.31 7.18 1.61
CA PHE A 208 -6.72 6.84 1.41
C PHE A 208 -7.47 8.00 0.76
N HIS A 209 -8.16 7.71 -0.36
CA HIS A 209 -9.05 8.63 -1.07
C HIS A 209 -10.50 8.23 -0.83
N ALA A 210 -11.25 9.06 -0.10
CA ALA A 210 -12.57 8.70 0.39
C ALA A 210 -13.62 8.59 -0.72
N SER A 211 -13.66 9.54 -1.68
CA SER A 211 -14.65 9.53 -2.75
C SER A 211 -14.47 8.38 -3.74
N ASP A 212 -13.24 7.90 -3.92
CA ASP A 212 -12.93 6.80 -4.82
C ASP A 212 -12.91 5.45 -4.09
N GLN A 213 -13.08 5.47 -2.76
CA GLN A 213 -12.99 4.29 -1.90
C GLN A 213 -11.70 3.49 -2.17
N GLN A 214 -10.57 4.19 -2.09
CA GLN A 214 -9.30 3.67 -2.55
C GLN A 214 -8.21 3.85 -1.49
N LEU A 215 -7.47 2.78 -1.20
CA LEU A 215 -6.28 2.78 -0.35
C LEU A 215 -5.05 2.42 -1.19
N LEU A 216 -4.18 3.40 -1.40
CA LEU A 216 -2.86 3.19 -1.98
C LEU A 216 -1.92 2.70 -0.89
N ILE A 217 -1.22 1.60 -1.12
CA ILE A 217 -0.18 1.14 -0.20
C ILE A 217 1.21 1.58 -0.68
N PRO A 218 2.14 1.86 0.23
CA PRO A 218 3.49 2.28 -0.15
C PRO A 218 4.25 1.17 -0.87
N ALA A 219 5.14 1.55 -1.78
CA ALA A 219 6.03 0.60 -2.43
C ALA A 219 6.89 -0.14 -1.40
N PHE A 220 6.92 -1.46 -1.52
CA PHE A 220 7.67 -2.33 -0.61
C PHE A 220 9.17 -2.31 -0.91
N GLY A 221 9.56 -2.22 -2.19
CA GLY A 221 10.95 -2.23 -2.63
C GLY A 221 11.77 -1.03 -2.14
N GLU A 222 13.07 -1.23 -1.91
CA GLU A 222 13.97 -0.17 -1.44
C GLU A 222 14.32 0.85 -2.53
N LEU A 223 14.50 0.38 -3.77
CA LEU A 223 14.93 1.21 -4.88
C LEU A 223 13.74 1.85 -5.65
N THR A 224 12.65 2.13 -4.96
CA THR A 224 11.46 2.73 -5.58
C THR A 224 11.42 4.24 -5.39
N GLY A 225 11.06 4.95 -6.45
CA GLY A 225 10.65 6.34 -6.34
C GLY A 225 9.29 6.48 -5.65
N GLY A 226 8.71 7.68 -5.64
CA GLY A 226 7.37 7.87 -5.09
C GLY A 226 6.69 9.08 -5.68
N HIS A 227 5.34 9.03 -5.73
CA HIS A 227 4.50 10.15 -6.16
C HIS A 227 3.89 10.84 -4.94
N GLU A 228 3.99 12.17 -4.90
CA GLU A 228 3.42 12.97 -3.82
C GLU A 228 1.89 13.02 -3.95
N CYS A 229 1.20 12.32 -3.04
CA CYS A 229 -0.26 12.36 -2.99
C CYS A 229 -0.76 13.70 -2.47
N GLY A 230 -1.72 14.31 -3.19
CA GLY A 230 -2.30 15.61 -2.86
C GLY A 230 -3.11 15.62 -1.55
N GLN A 231 -3.72 16.78 -1.24
CA GLN A 231 -4.48 17.00 0.01
C GLN A 231 -5.80 16.23 0.11
N ARG A 232 -6.30 15.67 -0.98
CA ARG A 232 -7.52 14.85 -0.98
C ARG A 232 -7.33 13.48 -0.31
N TYR A 233 -6.05 13.07 -0.13
CA TYR A 233 -5.70 11.81 0.51
C TYR A 233 -5.47 11.99 2.01
N ARG A 234 -6.13 11.18 2.83
CA ARG A 234 -5.70 10.94 4.22
C ARG A 234 -4.46 10.08 4.17
N LYS A 235 -3.43 10.45 4.93
CA LYS A 235 -2.13 9.78 4.86
C LYS A 235 -1.71 9.26 6.21
N TRP A 236 -1.01 8.13 6.19
CA TRP A 236 -0.30 7.57 7.34
C TRP A 236 1.15 7.37 6.90
N LEU A 237 2.04 8.14 7.48
CA LEU A 237 3.46 8.13 7.14
C LEU A 237 4.12 6.89 7.69
N VAL A 238 5.01 6.32 6.90
CA VAL A 238 5.94 5.28 7.36
C VAL A 238 7.20 6.00 7.81
N ALA A 239 7.40 6.08 9.14
CA ALA A 239 8.53 6.74 9.77
C ALA A 239 9.32 5.71 10.58
N ASP A 240 10.42 5.22 10.03
CA ASP A 240 11.25 4.15 10.60
C ASP A 240 10.40 2.94 11.05
N ASN A 241 10.20 2.79 12.35
CA ASN A 241 9.48 1.67 12.95
C ASN A 241 8.04 2.04 13.39
N ALA A 242 7.48 3.13 12.86
CA ALA A 242 6.14 3.58 13.24
C ALA A 242 5.32 4.09 12.07
N ILE A 243 4.02 3.82 12.13
CA ILE A 243 3.02 4.46 11.28
C ILE A 243 2.49 5.70 12.01
N VAL A 244 2.58 6.86 11.38
CA VAL A 244 2.18 8.16 11.96
C VAL A 244 1.04 8.75 11.13
N PRO A 245 -0.16 8.94 11.70
CA PRO A 245 -1.22 9.67 11.03
C PRO A 245 -0.76 11.08 10.65
N TRP A 246 -0.94 11.46 9.38
CA TRP A 246 -0.58 12.78 8.89
C TRP A 246 -1.82 13.68 8.81
N LEU A 247 -1.83 14.71 9.65
CA LEU A 247 -2.79 15.79 9.58
C LEU A 247 -2.15 16.93 8.77
N ASP A 248 -2.64 17.17 7.55
CA ASP A 248 -2.13 18.26 6.73
C ASP A 248 -2.33 19.60 7.44
N PRO A 249 -1.26 20.34 7.78
CA PRO A 249 -1.37 21.63 8.49
C PRO A 249 -2.21 22.65 7.72
N LEU A 250 -2.32 22.51 6.39
CA LEU A 250 -3.06 23.44 5.54
C LEU A 250 -4.57 23.19 5.52
N SER A 251 -5.03 22.02 6.00
CA SER A 251 -6.45 21.69 6.07
C SER A 251 -7.19 22.44 7.21
N HIS A 252 -6.48 23.12 8.10
CA HIS A 252 -7.00 23.84 9.25
C HIS A 252 -6.91 25.38 9.14
N SER A 253 -6.66 25.93 7.96
CA SER A 253 -6.79 27.39 7.76
C SER A 253 -8.27 27.74 7.74
N PRO A 254 -8.82 28.40 8.80
CA PRO A 254 -10.17 28.94 8.72
C PRO A 254 -10.21 29.94 7.58
N SER A 255 -11.13 29.75 6.63
CA SER A 255 -11.41 30.73 5.60
C SER A 255 -11.57 32.12 6.27
N ARG A 256 -10.59 33.01 6.11
CA ARG A 256 -10.77 34.42 6.40
C ARG A 256 -11.90 34.92 5.48
N ARG A 257 -13.11 34.92 5.98
CA ARG A 257 -14.18 35.75 5.41
C ARG A 257 -13.70 37.19 5.57
N LEU A 258 -13.19 37.77 4.51
CA LEU A 258 -13.07 39.22 4.40
C LEU A 258 -14.49 39.77 4.43
N ALA A 259 -14.88 40.30 5.60
CA ALA A 259 -15.99 41.23 5.67
C ALA A 259 -15.59 42.50 4.92
N ARG A 260 -16.33 42.85 3.89
CA ARG A 260 -16.46 44.21 3.36
C ARG A 260 -17.89 44.67 3.57
#